data_0014dd8c2cb23ee1cc3ae40c2ac407e3
#
_entry.id   0014dd8c2cb23ee1cc3ae40c2ac407e3
#
_cell.length_a   1.000
_cell.length_b   1.000
_cell.length_c   1.000
_cell.angle_alpha   90.00
_cell.angle_beta   90.00
_cell.angle_gamma   90.00
#
_symmetry.space_group_name_H-M   'P 1'
#
loop_
_entity.id
_entity.type
_entity.pdbx_description
1 polymer ?
#
loop_
_entity_poly.entity_id
_entity_poly.type
_entity_poly.pdbx_seq_one_letter_code
_entity_poly.pdbx_strand_id
1 'polypeptide(L)'
;MGKVSSAIINTENVYGDLEVAAKVSGVPVKDVDVDILAVHTKYMIGEGEIQSVEDLSIFDNDEFFLNPELRIEQSYRVRYYDKTVTEKTHLPKIAIASNKTLTKIKAKILADSEVRYKADLANELENAINRTLLKYGFLIGIRSNNLKNEIRRVASLIRVNGALIEDVMFDVAQGIEPLEPIDDAMIYHYKDKIENADDPNSSVLSVVSENETIIEYVKSKPGRNGRNLKGELIAVTEAKNENAVEIKTTEKIRKEEDDESIRYIAISQGYVSDEGGVYDIKEKLEVNSVNLKTTGSIEAGVDSDVTINVTESDVLKDAIGPGMSIETSTLNVQGSVAEGASIKARSVTIGGLTHAKSAIESVDADIATHLGTLTCSGEAKIDRLEGGSVSARVVNVNVAVGGSITGEEVYINELNSNCTITAAKLVVINQLRGRDNRIIIDIMQTPEYAKNLKVYTDEKQTLGRELHKLKANLQDKLSLINSNTSSVGYVKKRIEELSATGTEAPASLLNKLKDYQSLVYEYNTIAKHYRTQKERYDEVIAILQ
;
A
#
# COMPACT_ATOMS: atom_id res chain seq x y z
N MET A 1 -52.62 45.19 -30.21
CA MET A 1 -51.37 44.77 -30.84
C MET A 1 -50.24 45.37 -30.02
N GLY A 2 -49.73 44.66 -29.05
CA GLY A 2 -48.57 45.09 -28.25
C GLY A 2 -47.30 45.03 -29.10
N LYS A 3 -46.56 46.14 -29.19
CA LYS A 3 -45.25 46.15 -29.81
C LYS A 3 -44.34 45.24 -29.04
N VAL A 4 -43.83 44.18 -29.67
CA VAL A 4 -42.73 43.38 -29.14
C VAL A 4 -41.51 44.32 -29.03
N SER A 5 -41.27 44.82 -27.82
CA SER A 5 -40.14 45.67 -27.56
C SER A 5 -38.88 44.81 -27.44
N SER A 6 -38.09 44.72 -28.52
CA SER A 6 -36.77 44.12 -28.49
C SER A 6 -35.73 45.20 -28.74
N ALA A 7 -34.70 45.26 -27.87
CA ALA A 7 -33.57 46.18 -28.05
C ALA A 7 -32.31 45.39 -28.39
N ILE A 8 -31.62 45.76 -29.47
CA ILE A 8 -30.30 45.21 -29.83
C ILE A 8 -29.24 46.23 -29.43
N ILE A 9 -28.33 45.84 -28.57
CA ILE A 9 -27.24 46.69 -28.10
C ILE A 9 -25.89 45.94 -28.14
N ASN A 10 -24.81 46.70 -28.18
CA ASN A 10 -23.48 46.17 -27.91
C ASN A 10 -23.11 46.49 -26.47
N THR A 11 -22.59 45.49 -25.74
CA THR A 11 -22.28 45.65 -24.32
C THR A 11 -21.13 44.74 -23.92
N GLU A 12 -20.39 45.12 -22.90
CA GLU A 12 -19.40 44.31 -22.22
C GLU A 12 -19.98 43.67 -20.95
N ASN A 13 -21.14 44.16 -20.47
CA ASN A 13 -21.81 43.67 -19.27
C ASN A 13 -23.28 43.30 -19.52
N VAL A 14 -23.49 42.15 -20.11
CA VAL A 14 -24.82 41.66 -20.56
C VAL A 14 -25.86 41.67 -19.43
N TYR A 15 -25.52 41.19 -18.26
CA TYR A 15 -26.46 41.10 -17.14
C TYR A 15 -26.58 42.40 -16.32
N GLY A 16 -25.54 43.24 -16.31
CA GLY A 16 -25.63 44.57 -15.71
C GLY A 16 -26.56 45.49 -16.51
N ASP A 17 -26.52 45.40 -17.83
CA ASP A 17 -27.36 46.22 -18.70
C ASP A 17 -28.80 45.70 -18.83
N LEU A 18 -29.09 44.51 -18.37
CA LEU A 18 -30.43 43.91 -18.38
C LEU A 18 -31.43 44.73 -17.57
N GLU A 19 -31.03 45.34 -16.46
CA GLU A 19 -31.85 46.25 -15.68
C GLU A 19 -32.20 47.53 -16.42
N VAL A 20 -31.20 48.07 -17.17
CA VAL A 20 -31.41 49.28 -18.01
C VAL A 20 -32.35 48.97 -19.16
N ALA A 21 -32.14 47.84 -19.83
CA ALA A 21 -33.02 47.37 -20.91
C ALA A 21 -34.45 47.15 -20.44
N ALA A 22 -34.63 46.58 -19.24
CA ALA A 22 -35.94 46.40 -18.60
C ALA A 22 -36.68 47.74 -18.36
N LYS A 23 -35.97 48.72 -17.81
CA LYS A 23 -36.52 50.08 -17.59
C LYS A 23 -36.92 50.76 -18.88
N VAL A 24 -36.07 50.68 -19.91
CA VAL A 24 -36.31 51.29 -21.23
C VAL A 24 -37.50 50.65 -21.95
N SER A 25 -37.66 49.34 -21.84
CA SER A 25 -38.74 48.60 -22.47
C SER A 25 -40.05 48.58 -21.66
N GLY A 26 -40.03 49.04 -20.40
CA GLY A 26 -41.20 49.02 -19.51
C GLY A 26 -41.63 47.62 -19.06
N VAL A 27 -40.72 46.64 -19.16
CA VAL A 27 -40.91 45.24 -18.81
C VAL A 27 -40.26 44.96 -17.46
N PRO A 28 -40.89 44.22 -16.53
CA PRO A 28 -40.23 43.85 -15.28
C PRO A 28 -38.93 43.06 -15.54
N VAL A 29 -37.85 43.34 -14.80
CA VAL A 29 -36.52 42.68 -14.97
C VAL A 29 -36.62 41.16 -15.01
N LYS A 30 -37.48 40.58 -14.19
CA LYS A 30 -37.73 39.12 -14.15
C LYS A 30 -38.30 38.52 -15.44
N ASP A 31 -38.94 39.39 -16.28
CA ASP A 31 -39.62 38.97 -17.51
C ASP A 31 -38.77 39.28 -18.77
N VAL A 32 -37.63 39.98 -18.61
CA VAL A 32 -36.67 40.21 -19.68
C VAL A 32 -35.70 39.02 -19.78
N ASP A 33 -35.40 38.60 -21.01
CA ASP A 33 -34.38 37.62 -21.33
C ASP A 33 -33.49 38.18 -22.45
N VAL A 34 -32.37 37.49 -22.72
CA VAL A 34 -31.34 37.96 -23.65
C VAL A 34 -30.91 36.87 -24.62
N ASP A 35 -30.80 37.21 -25.90
CA ASP A 35 -30.14 36.39 -26.91
C ASP A 35 -28.79 36.97 -27.28
N ILE A 36 -27.77 36.15 -27.36
CA ILE A 36 -26.44 36.54 -27.82
C ILE A 36 -26.40 36.42 -29.35
N LEU A 37 -26.27 37.55 -30.03
CA LEU A 37 -26.24 37.58 -31.49
C LEU A 37 -24.84 37.47 -32.06
N ALA A 38 -23.84 38.04 -31.35
CA ALA A 38 -22.43 37.94 -31.72
C ALA A 38 -21.56 38.15 -30.49
N VAL A 39 -20.39 37.54 -30.51
CA VAL A 39 -19.32 37.70 -29.53
C VAL A 39 -18.09 38.24 -30.24
N HIS A 40 -17.58 39.34 -29.75
CA HIS A 40 -16.35 39.98 -30.27
C HIS A 40 -15.26 39.84 -29.20
N THR A 41 -14.20 39.12 -29.56
CA THR A 41 -13.08 38.87 -28.66
C THR A 41 -11.89 39.74 -29.04
N LYS A 42 -11.29 40.37 -28.05
CA LYS A 42 -10.08 41.17 -28.17
C LYS A 42 -9.05 40.65 -27.17
N TYR A 43 -7.80 40.79 -27.48
CA TYR A 43 -6.72 40.55 -26.53
C TYR A 43 -5.65 41.64 -26.61
N MET A 44 -4.85 41.73 -25.56
CA MET A 44 -3.70 42.57 -25.42
C MET A 44 -2.60 41.83 -24.69
N ILE A 45 -1.34 42.02 -25.07
CA ILE A 45 -0.17 41.51 -24.37
C ILE A 45 0.61 42.68 -23.81
N GLY A 46 0.76 42.74 -22.49
CA GLY A 46 1.41 43.83 -21.79
C GLY A 46 0.76 45.20 -22.07
N GLU A 47 1.56 46.17 -22.48
CA GLU A 47 1.12 47.52 -22.91
C GLU A 47 0.97 47.63 -24.43
N GLY A 48 0.88 46.49 -25.14
CA GLY A 48 0.76 46.43 -26.59
C GLY A 48 -0.58 46.94 -27.12
N GLU A 49 -0.75 46.91 -28.44
CA GLU A 49 -2.02 47.28 -29.09
C GLU A 49 -3.10 46.22 -28.87
N ILE A 50 -4.35 46.68 -28.71
CA ILE A 50 -5.51 45.81 -28.63
C ILE A 50 -5.77 45.19 -29.99
N GLN A 51 -5.76 43.85 -30.06
CA GLN A 51 -6.01 43.11 -31.28
C GLN A 51 -7.39 42.45 -31.25
N SER A 52 -8.17 42.62 -32.33
CA SER A 52 -9.44 41.89 -32.51
C SER A 52 -9.16 40.52 -33.11
N VAL A 53 -9.85 39.49 -32.63
CA VAL A 53 -9.67 38.09 -33.03
C VAL A 53 -10.98 37.54 -33.58
N GLU A 54 -10.95 36.99 -34.79
CA GLU A 54 -12.06 36.23 -35.38
C GLU A 54 -11.89 34.72 -35.17
N ASP A 55 -10.64 34.25 -35.28
CA ASP A 55 -10.30 32.84 -35.07
C ASP A 55 -9.80 32.59 -33.63
N LEU A 56 -10.66 32.05 -32.79
CA LEU A 56 -10.37 31.81 -31.38
C LEU A 56 -9.39 30.65 -31.15
N SER A 57 -9.01 29.89 -32.19
CA SER A 57 -8.04 28.79 -32.09
C SER A 57 -6.64 29.24 -31.63
N ILE A 58 -6.32 30.55 -31.74
CA ILE A 58 -5.09 31.13 -31.19
C ILE A 58 -4.95 30.85 -29.69
N PHE A 59 -6.07 30.80 -28.96
CA PHE A 59 -6.09 30.50 -27.52
C PHE A 59 -5.94 29.00 -27.19
N ASP A 60 -5.95 28.13 -28.19
CA ASP A 60 -5.68 26.70 -28.02
C ASP A 60 -4.19 26.39 -27.90
N ASN A 61 -3.33 27.33 -28.31
CA ASN A 61 -1.90 27.27 -28.04
C ASN A 61 -1.63 27.53 -26.54
N ASP A 62 -1.09 26.53 -25.84
CA ASP A 62 -0.85 26.62 -24.41
C ASP A 62 0.16 27.71 -24.03
N GLU A 63 1.22 27.90 -24.82
CA GLU A 63 2.25 28.92 -24.57
C GLU A 63 1.67 30.30 -24.68
N PHE A 64 0.88 30.57 -25.74
CA PHE A 64 0.17 31.84 -25.91
C PHE A 64 -0.84 32.07 -24.79
N PHE A 65 -1.65 31.08 -24.46
CA PHE A 65 -2.70 31.18 -23.44
C PHE A 65 -2.13 31.36 -22.02
N LEU A 66 -0.95 30.82 -21.73
CA LEU A 66 -0.26 30.98 -20.45
C LEU A 66 0.58 32.25 -20.31
N ASN A 67 0.70 33.04 -21.36
CA ASN A 67 1.46 34.30 -21.29
C ASN A 67 0.92 35.19 -20.15
N PRO A 68 1.73 35.50 -19.11
CA PRO A 68 1.26 36.24 -17.94
C PRO A 68 0.71 37.65 -18.27
N GLU A 69 1.18 38.25 -19.35
CA GLU A 69 0.75 39.56 -19.79
C GLU A 69 -0.50 39.53 -20.68
N LEU A 70 -1.00 38.37 -21.05
CA LEU A 70 -2.19 38.22 -21.87
C LEU A 70 -3.44 38.66 -21.09
N ARG A 71 -4.17 39.60 -21.65
CA ARG A 71 -5.51 40.02 -21.21
C ARG A 71 -6.50 39.72 -22.32
N ILE A 72 -7.62 39.12 -21.99
CA ILE A 72 -8.67 38.74 -22.94
C ILE A 72 -9.95 39.45 -22.51
N GLU A 73 -10.55 40.18 -23.46
CA GLU A 73 -11.79 40.91 -23.25
C GLU A 73 -12.82 40.50 -24.30
N GLN A 74 -14.07 40.41 -23.90
CA GLN A 74 -15.18 40.12 -24.80
C GLN A 74 -16.26 41.17 -24.72
N SER A 75 -16.76 41.57 -25.86
CA SER A 75 -17.97 42.40 -26.00
C SER A 75 -19.01 41.64 -26.79
N TYR A 76 -20.25 41.91 -26.52
CA TYR A 76 -21.38 41.10 -26.96
C TYR A 76 -22.40 41.97 -27.66
N ARG A 77 -22.85 41.52 -28.82
CA ARG A 77 -24.03 42.09 -29.46
C ARG A 77 -25.22 41.23 -29.02
N VAL A 78 -26.13 41.83 -28.27
CA VAL A 78 -27.24 41.10 -27.65
C VAL A 78 -28.58 41.72 -28.03
N ARG A 79 -29.61 40.86 -27.98
CA ARG A 79 -31.00 41.26 -28.11
C ARG A 79 -31.73 40.97 -26.81
N TYR A 80 -32.20 42.04 -26.14
CA TYR A 80 -33.10 41.89 -25.00
C TYR A 80 -34.53 41.82 -25.48
N TYR A 81 -35.37 40.93 -24.92
CA TYR A 81 -36.73 40.70 -25.30
C TYR A 81 -37.59 40.34 -24.10
N ASP A 82 -38.92 40.59 -24.20
CA ASP A 82 -39.90 40.16 -23.23
C ASP A 82 -40.25 38.68 -23.44
N LYS A 83 -39.85 37.83 -22.51
CA LYS A 83 -40.11 36.38 -22.56
C LYS A 83 -41.55 36.00 -22.35
N THR A 84 -42.40 36.92 -21.86
CA THR A 84 -43.85 36.64 -21.65
C THR A 84 -44.63 36.73 -22.96
N VAL A 85 -44.13 37.46 -23.95
CA VAL A 85 -44.76 37.69 -25.27
C VAL A 85 -44.18 36.77 -26.35
N THR A 86 -42.97 36.27 -26.13
CA THR A 86 -42.32 35.37 -27.07
C THR A 86 -42.81 33.93 -26.89
N GLU A 87 -43.05 33.19 -28.00
CA GLU A 87 -43.38 31.77 -27.94
C GLU A 87 -42.38 31.06 -27.04
N LYS A 88 -42.91 30.34 -26.04
CA LYS A 88 -42.07 29.53 -25.14
C LYS A 88 -41.27 28.53 -25.96
N THR A 89 -39.98 28.78 -26.15
CA THR A 89 -39.07 27.76 -26.64
C THR A 89 -38.88 26.74 -25.52
N HIS A 90 -39.31 25.48 -25.77
CA HIS A 90 -39.12 24.38 -24.83
C HIS A 90 -37.64 23.92 -24.93
N LEU A 91 -36.70 24.68 -24.32
CA LEU A 91 -35.32 24.30 -24.19
C LEU A 91 -35.10 23.35 -23.00
N PRO A 92 -34.21 22.40 -23.11
CA PRO A 92 -33.87 21.56 -21.98
C PRO A 92 -33.27 22.40 -20.85
N LYS A 93 -33.50 21.94 -19.63
CA LYS A 93 -32.85 22.51 -18.45
C LYS A 93 -31.36 22.20 -18.51
N ILE A 94 -30.55 23.25 -18.48
CA ILE A 94 -29.09 23.15 -18.56
C ILE A 94 -28.49 23.58 -17.23
N ALA A 95 -27.67 22.72 -16.64
CA ALA A 95 -26.84 23.03 -15.50
C ALA A 95 -25.36 23.08 -15.94
N ILE A 96 -24.63 24.07 -15.44
CA ILE A 96 -23.18 24.21 -15.68
C ILE A 96 -22.46 24.08 -14.36
N ALA A 97 -21.38 23.30 -14.33
CA ALA A 97 -20.49 23.14 -13.20
C ALA A 97 -19.04 23.38 -13.63
N SER A 98 -18.24 23.93 -12.73
CA SER A 98 -16.80 24.10 -12.90
C SER A 98 -16.04 23.45 -11.74
N ASN A 99 -14.76 23.16 -11.96
CA ASN A 99 -13.84 22.81 -10.88
C ASN A 99 -13.47 24.08 -10.07
N LYS A 100 -12.74 23.89 -8.97
CA LYS A 100 -12.36 24.99 -8.06
C LYS A 100 -11.49 26.05 -8.74
N THR A 101 -10.62 25.64 -9.63
CA THR A 101 -9.71 26.53 -10.38
C THR A 101 -10.37 27.20 -11.58
N LEU A 102 -11.65 26.89 -11.88
CA LEU A 102 -12.40 27.39 -13.03
C LEU A 102 -11.73 27.10 -14.38
N THR A 103 -10.88 26.05 -14.43
CA THR A 103 -10.18 25.61 -15.63
C THR A 103 -10.94 24.56 -16.41
N LYS A 104 -11.97 23.96 -15.84
CA LYS A 104 -12.81 22.96 -16.53
C LYS A 104 -14.28 23.26 -16.31
N ILE A 105 -15.02 23.39 -17.42
CA ILE A 105 -16.46 23.61 -17.40
C ILE A 105 -17.15 22.41 -18.04
N LYS A 106 -18.17 21.89 -17.35
CA LYS A 106 -19.07 20.86 -17.86
C LYS A 106 -20.50 21.37 -17.92
N ALA A 107 -21.21 21.00 -18.98
CA ALA A 107 -22.66 21.16 -19.05
C ALA A 107 -23.36 19.84 -18.82
N LYS A 108 -24.46 19.88 -18.09
CA LYS A 108 -25.38 18.78 -17.91
C LYS A 108 -26.75 19.20 -18.45
N ILE A 109 -27.26 18.48 -19.44
CA ILE A 109 -28.61 18.67 -19.97
C ILE A 109 -29.50 17.60 -19.34
N LEU A 110 -30.56 18.04 -18.66
CA LEU A 110 -31.43 17.17 -17.89
C LEU A 110 -32.48 16.51 -18.77
N ALA A 111 -32.72 15.24 -18.58
CA ALA A 111 -33.72 14.44 -19.31
C ALA A 111 -35.17 14.78 -18.98
N ASP A 112 -35.41 15.39 -17.80
CA ASP A 112 -36.76 15.80 -17.35
C ASP A 112 -37.30 17.05 -18.07
N SER A 113 -36.60 17.49 -19.11
CA SER A 113 -36.93 18.68 -19.87
C SER A 113 -37.91 18.37 -20.99
N GLU A 114 -38.98 19.12 -21.09
CA GLU A 114 -39.91 19.06 -22.24
C GLU A 114 -39.26 19.74 -23.45
N VAL A 115 -38.47 18.96 -24.22
CA VAL A 115 -37.76 19.45 -25.42
C VAL A 115 -38.41 18.88 -26.65
N ARG A 116 -38.67 19.73 -27.64
CA ARG A 116 -39.08 19.30 -28.99
C ARG A 116 -37.97 19.59 -29.98
N TYR A 117 -37.72 18.65 -30.88
CA TYR A 117 -36.76 18.86 -31.96
C TYR A 117 -37.23 19.97 -32.91
N LYS A 118 -36.34 20.90 -33.20
CA LYS A 118 -36.49 21.93 -34.23
C LYS A 118 -35.20 21.94 -35.06
N ALA A 119 -35.29 22.46 -36.29
CA ALA A 119 -34.12 22.56 -37.17
C ALA A 119 -32.97 23.42 -36.54
N ASP A 120 -33.31 24.41 -35.71
CA ASP A 120 -32.37 25.33 -35.06
C ASP A 120 -32.02 24.96 -33.61
N LEU A 121 -32.42 23.77 -33.15
CA LEU A 121 -32.23 23.35 -31.77
C LEU A 121 -30.75 23.40 -31.33
N ALA A 122 -29.81 23.08 -32.19
CA ALA A 122 -28.38 23.15 -31.88
C ALA A 122 -27.94 24.57 -31.55
N ASN A 123 -28.35 25.57 -32.34
CA ASN A 123 -28.02 26.96 -32.08
C ASN A 123 -28.72 27.50 -30.81
N GLU A 124 -29.96 27.07 -30.57
CA GLU A 124 -30.69 27.40 -29.35
C GLU A 124 -30.00 26.85 -28.09
N LEU A 125 -29.49 25.60 -28.15
CA LEU A 125 -28.71 24.97 -27.09
C LEU A 125 -27.38 25.69 -26.85
N GLU A 126 -26.65 26.02 -27.92
CA GLU A 126 -25.41 26.79 -27.83
C GLU A 126 -25.63 28.15 -27.18
N ASN A 127 -26.68 28.85 -27.61
CA ASN A 127 -27.03 30.18 -27.03
C ASN A 127 -27.42 30.06 -25.56
N ALA A 128 -28.17 29.01 -25.15
CA ALA A 128 -28.55 28.81 -23.78
C ALA A 128 -27.33 28.45 -22.88
N ILE A 129 -26.36 27.67 -23.40
CA ILE A 129 -25.09 27.39 -22.69
C ILE A 129 -24.30 28.69 -22.57
N ASN A 130 -24.13 29.46 -23.65
CA ASN A 130 -23.38 30.69 -23.66
C ASN A 130 -23.99 31.76 -22.70
N ARG A 131 -25.32 31.87 -22.63
CA ARG A 131 -25.99 32.72 -21.64
C ARG A 131 -25.64 32.31 -20.20
N THR A 132 -25.60 31.02 -19.95
CA THR A 132 -25.25 30.51 -18.62
C THR A 132 -23.77 30.76 -18.30
N LEU A 133 -22.88 30.60 -19.28
CA LEU A 133 -21.44 30.95 -19.13
C LEU A 133 -21.24 32.41 -18.75
N LEU A 134 -21.90 33.33 -19.48
CA LEU A 134 -21.84 34.77 -19.21
C LEU A 134 -22.35 35.12 -17.81
N LYS A 135 -23.42 34.46 -17.36
CA LYS A 135 -23.96 34.69 -16.01
C LYS A 135 -22.94 34.44 -14.91
N TYR A 136 -22.00 33.53 -15.16
CA TYR A 136 -20.90 33.22 -14.23
C TYR A 136 -19.56 33.90 -14.59
N GLY A 137 -19.57 34.76 -15.60
CA GLY A 137 -18.40 35.52 -16.04
C GLY A 137 -17.36 34.71 -16.79
N PHE A 138 -17.74 33.60 -17.42
CA PHE A 138 -16.85 32.82 -18.28
C PHE A 138 -16.79 33.39 -19.69
N LEU A 139 -15.61 33.28 -20.32
CA LEU A 139 -15.40 33.62 -21.71
C LEU A 139 -16.08 32.64 -22.66
N ILE A 140 -16.74 33.15 -23.69
CA ILE A 140 -17.42 32.32 -24.69
C ILE A 140 -16.46 31.92 -25.80
N GLY A 141 -16.50 30.68 -26.22
CA GLY A 141 -15.77 30.16 -27.37
C GLY A 141 -14.28 29.92 -27.14
N ILE A 142 -13.71 30.36 -26.02
CA ILE A 142 -12.31 30.13 -25.67
C ILE A 142 -12.11 28.69 -25.24
N ARG A 143 -11.17 27.97 -25.90
CA ARG A 143 -10.78 26.59 -25.61
C ARG A 143 -11.97 25.62 -25.52
N SER A 144 -12.93 25.80 -26.40
CA SER A 144 -14.21 25.05 -26.44
C SER A 144 -14.31 24.11 -27.65
N ASN A 145 -13.21 23.52 -28.10
CA ASN A 145 -13.05 22.82 -29.38
C ASN A 145 -14.07 21.72 -29.65
N ASN A 146 -14.60 21.07 -28.62
CA ASN A 146 -15.55 19.96 -28.79
C ASN A 146 -17.02 20.36 -28.55
N LEU A 147 -17.31 21.56 -28.09
CA LEU A 147 -18.65 22.00 -27.68
C LEU A 147 -19.67 21.85 -28.81
N LYS A 148 -19.34 22.34 -30.02
CA LYS A 148 -20.27 22.27 -31.17
C LYS A 148 -20.61 20.84 -31.56
N ASN A 149 -19.66 19.90 -31.45
CA ASN A 149 -19.90 18.50 -31.76
C ASN A 149 -20.81 17.86 -30.71
N GLU A 150 -20.60 18.15 -29.42
CA GLU A 150 -21.43 17.65 -28.33
C GLU A 150 -22.87 18.19 -28.43
N ILE A 151 -23.04 19.47 -28.73
CA ILE A 151 -24.38 20.08 -28.96
C ILE A 151 -25.10 19.39 -30.12
N ARG A 152 -24.41 19.16 -31.25
CA ARG A 152 -24.98 18.44 -32.40
C ARG A 152 -25.35 17.00 -32.04
N ARG A 153 -24.53 16.33 -31.24
CA ARG A 153 -24.81 14.99 -30.72
C ARG A 153 -26.10 14.98 -29.88
N VAL A 154 -26.24 15.92 -28.97
CA VAL A 154 -27.46 16.06 -28.13
C VAL A 154 -28.69 16.36 -29.00
N ALA A 155 -28.59 17.32 -29.91
CA ALA A 155 -29.69 17.65 -30.83
C ALA A 155 -30.11 16.43 -31.69
N SER A 156 -29.14 15.60 -32.10
CA SER A 156 -29.40 14.36 -32.83
C SER A 156 -30.10 13.29 -31.96
N LEU A 157 -29.72 13.15 -30.70
CA LEU A 157 -30.40 12.26 -29.75
C LEU A 157 -31.88 12.66 -29.57
N ILE A 158 -32.13 13.96 -29.38
CA ILE A 158 -33.51 14.50 -29.26
C ILE A 158 -34.30 14.26 -30.56
N ARG A 159 -33.67 14.43 -31.72
CA ARG A 159 -34.30 14.17 -33.02
C ARG A 159 -34.73 12.72 -33.19
N VAL A 160 -33.88 11.77 -32.77
CA VAL A 160 -34.14 10.33 -32.98
C VAL A 160 -35.16 9.81 -31.97
N ASN A 161 -35.05 10.21 -30.70
CA ASN A 161 -35.83 9.67 -29.60
C ASN A 161 -37.09 10.50 -29.25
N GLY A 162 -37.23 11.69 -29.86
CA GLY A 162 -38.30 12.65 -29.51
C GLY A 162 -38.06 13.44 -28.21
N ALA A 163 -37.20 12.92 -27.33
CA ALA A 163 -36.79 13.50 -26.05
C ALA A 163 -35.43 12.97 -25.63
N LEU A 164 -34.83 13.54 -24.56
CA LEU A 164 -33.69 12.92 -23.88
C LEU A 164 -34.19 11.83 -22.94
N ILE A 165 -33.63 10.61 -23.07
CA ILE A 165 -33.98 9.45 -22.24
C ILE A 165 -33.24 9.51 -20.90
N GLU A 166 -32.02 10.06 -20.89
CA GLU A 166 -31.14 10.22 -19.72
C GLU A 166 -30.44 11.57 -19.75
N ASP A 167 -29.92 11.99 -18.61
CA ASP A 167 -29.12 13.21 -18.50
C ASP A 167 -27.84 13.09 -19.33
N VAL A 168 -27.53 14.09 -20.13
CA VAL A 168 -26.32 14.13 -20.95
C VAL A 168 -25.34 15.15 -20.39
N MET A 169 -24.14 14.68 -20.06
CA MET A 169 -23.04 15.50 -19.55
C MET A 169 -21.88 15.53 -20.57
N PHE A 170 -21.30 16.71 -20.78
CA PHE A 170 -20.13 16.89 -21.65
C PHE A 170 -19.29 18.08 -21.22
N ASP A 171 -18.04 18.10 -21.69
CA ASP A 171 -17.12 19.21 -21.45
C ASP A 171 -17.44 20.37 -22.39
N VAL A 172 -17.58 21.58 -21.81
CA VAL A 172 -17.86 22.82 -22.55
C VAL A 172 -16.58 23.50 -22.99
N ALA A 173 -15.64 23.66 -22.07
CA ALA A 173 -14.35 24.29 -22.31
C ALA A 173 -13.33 23.81 -21.29
N GLN A 174 -12.06 23.85 -21.67
CA GLN A 174 -10.96 23.43 -20.82
C GLN A 174 -9.80 24.42 -20.91
N GLY A 175 -9.57 25.18 -19.82
CA GLY A 175 -8.39 26.01 -19.59
C GLY A 175 -7.15 25.16 -19.26
N ILE A 176 -6.17 25.79 -18.64
CA ILE A 176 -4.94 25.09 -18.22
C ILE A 176 -4.89 25.07 -16.70
N GLU A 177 -4.85 23.86 -16.16
CA GLU A 177 -4.72 23.64 -14.72
C GLU A 177 -3.29 24.00 -14.29
N PRO A 178 -3.12 24.71 -13.17
CA PRO A 178 -1.80 24.94 -12.61
C PRO A 178 -1.20 23.62 -12.16
N LEU A 179 0.09 23.48 -12.30
CA LEU A 179 0.87 22.40 -11.70
C LEU A 179 1.65 22.99 -10.52
N GLU A 180 1.32 22.54 -9.32
CA GLU A 180 2.03 22.99 -8.12
C GLU A 180 3.50 22.57 -8.17
N PRO A 181 4.42 23.41 -7.70
CA PRO A 181 5.82 23.05 -7.58
C PRO A 181 6.02 21.98 -6.52
N ILE A 182 7.08 21.22 -6.64
CA ILE A 182 7.55 20.31 -5.62
C ILE A 182 8.80 20.92 -5.01
N ASP A 183 8.75 21.23 -3.72
CA ASP A 183 9.92 21.73 -2.97
C ASP A 183 10.93 20.60 -2.81
N ASP A 184 12.21 20.96 -2.64
CA ASP A 184 13.23 19.99 -2.31
C ASP A 184 13.01 19.40 -0.90
N ALA A 185 13.41 18.17 -0.71
CA ALA A 185 13.29 17.50 0.58
C ALA A 185 14.49 16.58 0.85
N MET A 186 14.93 16.54 2.12
CA MET A 186 15.89 15.57 2.60
C MET A 186 15.17 14.53 3.45
N ILE A 187 15.17 13.28 3.01
CA ILE A 187 14.50 12.17 3.67
C ILE A 187 15.55 11.25 4.29
N TYR A 188 15.44 11.00 5.58
CA TYR A 188 16.34 10.11 6.33
C TYR A 188 15.62 8.79 6.60
N HIS A 189 15.57 7.88 5.62
CA HIS A 189 14.86 6.62 5.70
C HIS A 189 15.26 5.74 6.90
N TYR A 190 16.52 5.81 7.31
CA TYR A 190 16.98 5.06 8.48
C TYR A 190 16.37 5.57 9.80
N LYS A 191 15.93 6.85 9.87
CA LYS A 191 15.28 7.41 11.08
C LYS A 191 13.81 7.00 11.17
N ASP A 192 13.13 6.79 10.03
CA ASP A 192 11.72 6.40 10.01
C ASP A 192 11.50 5.03 10.66
N LYS A 193 12.52 4.16 10.67
CA LYS A 193 12.50 2.88 11.38
C LYS A 193 12.48 3.04 12.91
N ILE A 194 13.05 4.15 13.40
CA ILE A 194 13.11 4.46 14.83
C ILE A 194 11.80 5.09 15.30
N GLU A 195 11.22 6.00 14.51
CA GLU A 195 10.00 6.76 14.88
C GLU A 195 8.71 5.92 14.77
N ASN A 196 8.71 4.87 13.92
CA ASN A 196 7.56 3.97 13.75
C ASN A 196 7.47 2.84 14.79
N ALA A 197 8.37 2.78 15.78
CA ALA A 197 8.27 1.86 16.88
C ALA A 197 7.29 2.43 17.93
N ASP A 198 6.09 1.85 18.01
CA ASP A 198 5.04 2.20 18.98
C ASP A 198 5.44 1.91 20.46
N ASP A 199 6.65 1.42 20.70
CA ASP A 199 7.19 1.09 22.02
C ASP A 199 8.17 2.18 22.49
N PRO A 200 7.93 2.84 23.65
CA PRO A 200 8.87 3.78 24.25
C PRO A 200 10.23 3.15 24.60
N ASN A 201 10.37 1.82 24.51
CA ASN A 201 11.62 1.08 24.68
C ASN A 201 12.31 0.78 23.33
N SER A 202 11.82 1.31 22.19
CA SER A 202 12.34 0.99 20.88
C SER A 202 13.77 1.47 20.68
N SER A 203 14.47 0.77 19.79
CA SER A 203 15.88 0.96 19.47
C SER A 203 16.19 2.38 18.97
N VAL A 204 17.23 2.98 19.54
CA VAL A 204 17.86 4.23 19.03
C VAL A 204 18.74 3.93 17.81
N LEU A 205 19.02 2.67 17.51
CA LEU A 205 19.90 2.25 16.44
C LEU A 205 19.11 1.71 15.25
N SER A 206 19.31 2.32 14.11
CA SER A 206 18.73 1.88 12.85
C SER A 206 19.71 1.00 12.09
N VAL A 207 19.40 -0.29 11.97
CA VAL A 207 20.15 -1.22 11.14
C VAL A 207 19.60 -1.18 9.71
N VAL A 208 20.51 -1.14 8.75
CA VAL A 208 20.22 -1.14 7.32
C VAL A 208 20.85 -2.36 6.66
N SER A 209 20.18 -2.82 5.62
CA SER A 209 20.65 -3.93 4.79
C SER A 209 21.53 -3.43 3.65
N GLU A 210 22.30 -4.33 3.07
CA GLU A 210 23.01 -4.05 1.82
C GLU A 210 22.04 -3.62 0.71
N ASN A 211 22.39 -2.60 -0.07
CA ASN A 211 21.62 -1.96 -1.13
C ASN A 211 20.36 -1.20 -0.64
N GLU A 212 20.24 -0.92 0.64
CA GLU A 212 19.16 -0.11 1.18
C GLU A 212 19.46 1.40 1.07
N THR A 213 18.48 2.18 0.66
CA THR A 213 18.60 3.64 0.64
C THR A 213 18.47 4.18 2.06
N ILE A 214 19.50 4.87 2.54
CA ILE A 214 19.56 5.42 3.90
C ILE A 214 19.15 6.89 3.95
N ILE A 215 19.54 7.67 2.95
CA ILE A 215 19.22 9.09 2.81
C ILE A 215 18.83 9.35 1.35
N GLU A 216 17.81 10.14 1.14
CA GLU A 216 17.36 10.58 -0.17
C GLU A 216 17.15 12.09 -0.17
N TYR A 217 17.81 12.77 -1.08
CA TYR A 217 17.53 14.15 -1.39
C TYR A 217 16.66 14.21 -2.65
N VAL A 218 15.42 14.61 -2.48
CA VAL A 218 14.47 14.82 -3.58
C VAL A 218 14.70 16.21 -4.15
N LYS A 219 15.01 16.28 -5.44
CA LYS A 219 15.24 17.55 -6.14
C LYS A 219 13.92 18.28 -6.33
N SER A 220 13.94 19.60 -6.19
CA SER A 220 12.77 20.42 -6.46
C SER A 220 12.34 20.33 -7.93
N LYS A 221 11.04 20.39 -8.17
CA LYS A 221 10.50 20.49 -9.54
C LYS A 221 9.72 21.79 -9.69
N PRO A 222 9.99 22.59 -10.73
CA PRO A 222 9.25 23.82 -10.96
C PRO A 222 7.78 23.52 -11.24
N GLY A 223 6.91 24.35 -10.69
CA GLY A 223 5.51 24.36 -11.05
C GLY A 223 5.27 24.97 -12.44
N ARG A 224 4.04 24.95 -12.88
CA ARG A 224 3.59 25.62 -14.09
C ARG A 224 2.31 26.40 -13.82
N ASN A 225 2.29 27.66 -14.17
CA ASN A 225 1.10 28.49 -14.10
C ASN A 225 -0.07 27.85 -14.86
N GLY A 226 -1.28 28.11 -14.38
CA GLY A 226 -2.51 27.79 -15.07
C GLY A 226 -3.19 29.04 -15.59
N ARG A 227 -4.25 28.88 -16.38
CA ARG A 227 -5.17 29.97 -16.71
C ARG A 227 -6.59 29.44 -16.78
N ASN A 228 -7.49 30.14 -16.08
CA ASN A 228 -8.88 29.75 -16.01
C ASN A 228 -9.69 30.23 -17.23
N LEU A 229 -10.93 29.81 -17.29
CA LEU A 229 -11.84 30.12 -18.39
C LEU A 229 -12.54 31.50 -18.22
N LYS A 230 -12.13 32.27 -17.21
CA LYS A 230 -12.41 33.72 -17.13
C LYS A 230 -11.27 34.57 -17.71
N GLY A 231 -10.20 33.94 -18.18
CA GLY A 231 -9.02 34.61 -18.70
C GLY A 231 -7.99 34.99 -17.63
N GLU A 232 -8.21 34.61 -16.35
CA GLU A 232 -7.32 34.95 -15.25
C GLU A 232 -6.17 33.98 -15.16
N LEU A 233 -4.94 34.50 -15.01
CA LEU A 233 -3.76 33.68 -14.76
C LEU A 233 -3.81 33.11 -13.33
N ILE A 234 -3.56 31.81 -13.18
CA ILE A 234 -3.39 31.13 -11.90
C ILE A 234 -1.90 30.94 -11.71
N ALA A 235 -1.28 31.88 -11.00
CA ALA A 235 0.13 31.84 -10.72
C ALA A 235 0.42 30.81 -9.64
N VAL A 236 1.48 30.01 -9.81
CA VAL A 236 2.06 29.15 -8.79
C VAL A 236 3.34 29.75 -8.22
N THR A 237 3.68 29.38 -7.01
CA THR A 237 4.92 29.82 -6.36
C THR A 237 6.13 29.14 -7.02
N GLU A 238 7.31 29.70 -6.81
CA GLU A 238 8.54 29.02 -7.18
C GLU A 238 8.83 27.89 -6.21
N ALA A 239 9.40 26.79 -6.72
CA ALA A 239 9.86 25.69 -5.89
C ALA A 239 10.99 26.15 -4.96
N LYS A 240 10.93 25.73 -3.70
CA LYS A 240 11.99 26.03 -2.74
C LYS A 240 13.14 25.04 -2.87
N ASN A 241 14.35 25.52 -2.66
CA ASN A 241 15.61 24.77 -2.65
C ASN A 241 16.39 25.08 -1.36
N GLU A 242 15.79 24.76 -0.21
CA GLU A 242 16.35 25.10 1.11
C GLU A 242 17.07 23.93 1.77
N ASN A 243 16.86 22.69 1.28
CA ASN A 243 17.34 21.45 1.89
C ASN A 243 18.58 20.85 1.19
N ALA A 244 19.12 21.51 0.18
CA ALA A 244 20.30 21.03 -0.55
C ALA A 244 21.56 21.14 0.33
N VAL A 245 21.84 20.09 1.09
CA VAL A 245 23.05 19.97 1.92
C VAL A 245 23.94 18.88 1.33
N GLU A 246 25.23 19.15 1.21
CA GLU A 246 26.21 18.14 0.80
C GLU A 246 26.41 17.11 1.91
N ILE A 247 25.94 15.90 1.69
CA ILE A 247 26.09 14.77 2.60
C ILE A 247 27.49 14.16 2.42
N LYS A 248 28.27 14.16 3.48
CA LYS A 248 29.58 13.50 3.51
C LYS A 248 29.41 12.05 3.92
N THR A 249 29.97 11.15 3.15
CA THR A 249 29.86 9.71 3.36
C THR A 249 31.22 9.03 3.28
N THR A 250 31.34 7.87 3.92
CA THR A 250 32.47 6.96 3.73
C THR A 250 32.30 6.12 2.46
N GLU A 251 33.31 5.32 2.12
CA GLU A 251 33.26 4.37 1.00
C GLU A 251 32.24 3.23 1.17
N LYS A 252 31.66 3.07 2.36
CA LYS A 252 30.58 2.10 2.63
C LYS A 252 29.18 2.59 2.23
N ILE A 253 29.09 3.82 1.74
CA ILE A 253 27.85 4.41 1.26
C ILE A 253 28.06 4.88 -0.19
N ARG A 254 27.27 4.31 -1.10
CA ARG A 254 27.28 4.67 -2.52
C ARG A 254 26.30 5.80 -2.78
N LYS A 255 26.74 6.81 -3.52
CA LYS A 255 25.88 7.88 -4.02
C LYS A 255 25.37 7.50 -5.41
N GLU A 256 24.06 7.54 -5.61
CA GLU A 256 23.38 7.46 -6.91
C GLU A 256 22.61 8.74 -7.15
N GLU A 257 22.70 9.27 -8.36
CA GLU A 257 22.03 10.50 -8.75
C GLU A 257 21.29 10.31 -10.06
N ASP A 258 20.02 10.71 -10.08
CA ASP A 258 19.18 10.79 -11.26
C ASP A 258 18.54 12.19 -11.41
N ASP A 259 17.65 12.38 -12.37
CA ASP A 259 17.00 13.66 -12.61
C ASP A 259 16.05 14.09 -11.47
N GLU A 260 15.58 13.14 -10.65
CA GLU A 260 14.58 13.36 -9.61
C GLU A 260 15.15 13.42 -8.21
N SER A 261 16.20 12.64 -7.94
CA SER A 261 16.75 12.51 -6.58
C SER A 261 18.26 12.20 -6.56
N ILE A 262 18.85 12.39 -5.37
CA ILE A 262 20.16 11.88 -5.01
C ILE A 262 19.98 10.90 -3.87
N ARG A 263 20.34 9.65 -4.07
CA ARG A 263 20.21 8.59 -3.09
C ARG A 263 21.56 8.15 -2.55
N TYR A 264 21.62 7.97 -1.25
CA TYR A 264 22.77 7.43 -0.52
C TYR A 264 22.41 6.03 -0.06
N ILE A 265 23.12 5.03 -0.55
CA ILE A 265 22.78 3.61 -0.46
C ILE A 265 23.88 2.88 0.29
N ALA A 266 23.49 2.06 1.28
CA ALA A 266 24.41 1.23 2.03
C ALA A 266 25.04 0.15 1.13
N ILE A 267 26.38 -0.01 1.15
CA ILE A 267 27.08 -1.07 0.41
C ILE A 267 27.19 -2.34 1.25
N SER A 268 27.13 -2.22 2.56
CA SER A 268 27.16 -3.34 3.49
C SER A 268 26.03 -3.23 4.52
N GLN A 269 25.71 -4.35 5.13
CA GLN A 269 24.79 -4.38 6.26
C GLN A 269 25.48 -3.81 7.52
N GLY A 270 24.72 -3.05 8.32
CA GLY A 270 25.22 -2.48 9.55
C GLY A 270 24.27 -1.43 10.12
N TYR A 271 24.70 -0.68 11.10
CA TYR A 271 23.94 0.47 11.59
C TYR A 271 24.51 1.78 11.05
N VAL A 272 23.61 2.75 10.82
CA VAL A 272 24.01 4.07 10.34
C VAL A 272 24.60 4.86 11.50
N SER A 273 25.84 5.33 11.31
CA SER A 273 26.55 6.23 12.22
C SER A 273 26.67 7.61 11.60
N ASP A 274 26.33 8.66 12.36
CA ASP A 274 26.56 10.06 12.01
C ASP A 274 27.54 10.65 13.04
N GLU A 275 28.82 10.59 12.75
CA GLU A 275 29.87 11.14 13.59
C GLU A 275 30.49 12.37 12.95
N GLY A 276 30.28 13.54 13.54
CA GLY A 276 30.83 14.80 13.02
C GLY A 276 30.31 15.22 11.65
N GLY A 277 29.08 14.80 11.28
CA GLY A 277 28.45 15.10 10.01
C GLY A 277 28.94 14.23 8.85
N VAL A 278 29.62 13.13 9.14
CA VAL A 278 30.03 12.10 8.16
C VAL A 278 29.21 10.83 8.42
N TYR A 279 28.47 10.40 7.43
CA TYR A 279 27.68 9.17 7.49
C TYR A 279 28.53 7.96 7.14
N ASP A 280 28.39 6.91 7.95
CA ASP A 280 29.11 5.64 7.79
C ASP A 280 28.21 4.45 8.14
N ILE A 281 28.51 3.27 7.63
CA ILE A 281 27.90 2.01 8.02
C ILE A 281 28.88 1.23 8.89
N LYS A 282 28.51 1.02 10.15
CA LYS A 282 29.33 0.32 11.12
C LYS A 282 28.76 -1.04 11.45
N GLU A 283 29.63 -2.05 11.50
CA GLU A 283 29.29 -3.43 11.86
C GLU A 283 29.51 -3.71 13.35
N LYS A 284 30.26 -2.84 14.04
CA LYS A 284 30.60 -2.98 15.47
C LYS A 284 30.06 -1.79 16.25
N LEU A 285 29.23 -2.07 17.21
CA LEU A 285 28.73 -1.10 18.18
C LEU A 285 29.44 -1.30 19.53
N GLU A 286 30.09 -0.28 20.02
CA GLU A 286 30.69 -0.25 21.36
C GLU A 286 29.90 0.70 22.25
N VAL A 287 29.33 0.17 23.34
CA VAL A 287 28.57 0.95 24.31
C VAL A 287 29.02 0.58 25.73
N ASN A 288 28.97 1.53 26.65
CA ASN A 288 29.27 1.23 28.05
C ASN A 288 28.19 0.38 28.68
N SER A 289 26.91 0.72 28.45
CA SER A 289 25.77 -0.02 28.96
C SER A 289 24.56 0.15 28.05
N VAL A 290 23.68 -0.84 28.06
CA VAL A 290 22.37 -0.81 27.36
C VAL A 290 21.28 -0.55 28.37
N ASN A 291 20.68 0.64 28.33
CA ASN A 291 19.61 1.04 29.24
C ASN A 291 18.67 2.08 28.62
N LEU A 292 17.48 2.26 29.20
CA LEU A 292 16.46 3.20 28.72
C LEU A 292 16.92 4.65 28.49
N LYS A 293 17.97 5.09 29.16
CA LYS A 293 18.42 6.49 29.07
C LYS A 293 19.47 6.70 27.98
N THR A 294 20.19 5.67 27.59
CA THR A 294 21.35 5.79 26.68
C THR A 294 21.08 5.20 25.30
N THR A 295 20.66 3.94 25.23
CA THR A 295 20.56 3.20 23.98
C THR A 295 19.15 2.69 23.69
N GLY A 296 18.26 2.60 24.69
CA GLY A 296 17.03 1.81 24.58
C GLY A 296 17.35 0.33 24.29
N SER A 297 16.36 -0.42 23.87
CA SER A 297 16.53 -1.76 23.31
C SER A 297 17.22 -1.69 21.94
N ILE A 298 17.93 -2.75 21.54
CA ILE A 298 18.70 -2.79 20.30
C ILE A 298 18.20 -3.92 19.44
N GLU A 299 17.67 -3.63 18.26
CA GLU A 299 17.18 -4.59 17.29
C GLU A 299 18.04 -4.54 16.01
N ALA A 300 19.12 -5.28 16.01
CA ALA A 300 20.01 -5.39 14.85
C ALA A 300 19.70 -6.61 13.96
N GLY A 301 18.87 -7.54 14.43
CA GLY A 301 18.55 -8.80 13.76
C GLY A 301 19.62 -9.87 13.96
N VAL A 302 19.18 -11.10 14.23
CA VAL A 302 20.07 -12.27 14.46
C VAL A 302 20.88 -12.63 13.21
N ASP A 303 20.31 -12.41 12.03
CA ASP A 303 20.94 -12.72 10.74
C ASP A 303 21.80 -11.58 10.19
N SER A 304 21.97 -10.49 10.95
CA SER A 304 22.86 -9.39 10.61
C SER A 304 24.33 -9.76 10.83
N ASP A 305 25.25 -8.94 10.34
CA ASP A 305 26.67 -9.04 10.67
C ASP A 305 27.08 -8.09 11.82
N VAL A 306 26.10 -7.58 12.56
CA VAL A 306 26.34 -6.60 13.61
C VAL A 306 26.83 -7.28 14.88
N THR A 307 27.97 -6.78 15.40
CA THR A 307 28.54 -7.16 16.68
C THR A 307 28.33 -6.04 17.69
N ILE A 308 27.75 -6.37 18.86
CA ILE A 308 27.57 -5.43 19.96
C ILE A 308 28.53 -5.78 21.09
N ASN A 309 29.34 -4.81 21.50
CA ASN A 309 30.24 -4.92 22.65
C ASN A 309 29.76 -3.99 23.76
N VAL A 310 29.38 -4.56 24.90
CA VAL A 310 28.96 -3.81 26.11
C VAL A 310 30.11 -3.89 27.12
N THR A 311 30.70 -2.75 27.44
CA THR A 311 31.97 -2.67 28.20
C THR A 311 31.82 -2.15 29.63
N GLU A 312 30.62 -2.24 30.24
CA GLU A 312 30.42 -1.82 31.64
C GLU A 312 31.32 -2.67 32.59
N SER A 313 32.26 -2.03 33.20
CA SER A 313 33.23 -2.66 34.09
C SER A 313 32.88 -2.47 35.58
N ASP A 314 31.90 -1.64 35.91
CA ASP A 314 31.47 -1.43 37.31
C ASP A 314 30.59 -2.61 37.76
N VAL A 315 31.11 -3.40 38.66
CA VAL A 315 30.44 -4.61 39.21
C VAL A 315 29.08 -4.30 39.87
N LEU A 316 28.87 -3.04 40.27
CA LEU A 316 27.63 -2.59 40.90
C LEU A 316 26.56 -2.13 39.90
N LYS A 317 26.92 -2.09 38.61
CA LYS A 317 25.98 -1.69 37.53
C LYS A 317 25.74 -2.82 36.57
N ASP A 318 24.51 -2.88 36.10
CA ASP A 318 24.17 -3.80 35.06
C ASP A 318 24.65 -3.27 33.68
N ALA A 319 25.35 -4.08 32.96
CA ALA A 319 25.74 -3.79 31.57
C ALA A 319 24.53 -3.76 30.66
N ILE A 320 23.57 -4.66 30.90
CA ILE A 320 22.26 -4.66 30.25
C ILE A 320 21.21 -4.42 31.33
N GLY A 321 20.52 -3.29 31.26
CA GLY A 321 19.56 -2.81 32.22
C GLY A 321 18.26 -3.62 32.26
N PRO A 322 17.41 -3.40 33.29
CA PRO A 322 16.17 -4.12 33.46
C PRO A 322 15.21 -3.95 32.27
N GLY A 323 14.61 -5.05 31.80
CA GLY A 323 13.62 -5.05 30.74
C GLY A 323 14.12 -4.71 29.34
N MET A 324 15.44 -4.60 29.13
CA MET A 324 16.02 -4.32 27.81
C MET A 324 15.98 -5.54 26.91
N SER A 325 15.68 -5.32 25.61
CA SER A 325 15.77 -6.33 24.57
C SER A 325 16.96 -6.06 23.65
N ILE A 326 17.73 -7.09 23.36
CA ILE A 326 18.85 -7.02 22.40
C ILE A 326 18.71 -8.14 21.41
N GLU A 327 18.69 -7.78 20.12
CA GLU A 327 18.73 -8.71 19.01
C GLU A 327 19.89 -8.36 18.08
N THR A 328 20.83 -9.29 17.86
CA THR A 328 22.04 -9.07 17.08
C THR A 328 22.67 -10.39 16.61
N SER A 329 23.67 -10.34 15.74
CA SER A 329 24.44 -11.54 15.38
C SER A 329 25.39 -11.96 16.52
N THR A 330 26.18 -11.05 17.03
CA THR A 330 27.16 -11.33 18.10
C THR A 330 27.04 -10.32 19.23
N LEU A 331 26.91 -10.81 20.45
CA LEU A 331 26.83 -9.99 21.65
C LEU A 331 27.95 -10.36 22.64
N ASN A 332 28.77 -9.37 22.97
CA ASN A 332 29.82 -9.50 24.01
C ASN A 332 29.52 -8.54 25.15
N VAL A 333 29.29 -9.06 26.34
CA VAL A 333 28.95 -8.30 27.55
C VAL A 333 30.02 -8.53 28.60
N GLN A 334 30.73 -7.51 29.02
CA GLN A 334 31.73 -7.65 30.10
C GLN A 334 31.12 -7.65 31.50
N GLY A 335 29.95 -7.03 31.70
CA GLY A 335 29.24 -6.92 32.97
C GLY A 335 28.05 -7.87 33.10
N SER A 336 27.13 -7.51 34.00
CA SER A 336 25.96 -8.31 34.38
C SER A 336 24.73 -7.95 33.54
N VAL A 337 23.79 -8.89 33.46
CA VAL A 337 22.49 -8.76 32.77
C VAL A 337 21.39 -8.71 33.83
N ALA A 338 20.59 -7.66 33.80
CA ALA A 338 19.57 -7.35 34.81
C ALA A 338 18.28 -8.19 34.62
N GLU A 339 17.36 -7.98 35.59
CA GLU A 339 16.03 -8.59 35.61
C GLU A 339 15.21 -8.24 34.38
N GLY A 340 14.57 -9.24 33.79
CA GLY A 340 13.65 -9.06 32.65
C GLY A 340 14.32 -8.73 31.33
N ALA A 341 15.65 -8.71 31.27
CA ALA A 341 16.36 -8.53 30.00
C ALA A 341 16.16 -9.73 29.08
N SER A 342 15.96 -9.46 27.79
CA SER A 342 15.77 -10.47 26.73
C SER A 342 16.88 -10.32 25.68
N ILE A 343 17.61 -11.42 25.43
CA ILE A 343 18.73 -11.42 24.48
C ILE A 343 18.49 -12.48 23.43
N LYS A 344 18.58 -12.09 22.15
CA LYS A 344 18.60 -12.99 21.00
C LYS A 344 19.81 -12.74 20.16
N ALA A 345 20.66 -13.75 19.97
CA ALA A 345 21.85 -13.59 19.11
C ALA A 345 22.34 -14.94 18.59
N ARG A 346 23.18 -14.95 17.55
CA ARG A 346 23.88 -16.17 17.15
C ARG A 346 24.91 -16.59 18.18
N SER A 347 25.71 -15.64 18.63
CA SER A 347 26.76 -15.87 19.62
C SER A 347 26.64 -14.89 20.77
N VAL A 348 26.61 -15.39 21.99
CA VAL A 348 26.50 -14.59 23.21
C VAL A 348 27.68 -14.90 24.14
N THR A 349 28.40 -13.87 24.56
CA THR A 349 29.42 -13.96 25.60
C THR A 349 29.08 -13.01 26.73
N ILE A 350 28.93 -13.52 27.98
CA ILE A 350 28.61 -12.71 29.16
C ILE A 350 29.65 -13.00 30.25
N GLY A 351 30.51 -12.01 30.53
CA GLY A 351 31.53 -12.09 31.55
C GLY A 351 31.05 -11.89 33.00
N GLY A 352 29.80 -11.43 33.16
CA GLY A 352 29.19 -11.20 34.45
C GLY A 352 28.09 -12.22 34.79
N LEU A 353 27.16 -11.78 35.63
CA LEU A 353 26.04 -12.57 36.13
C LEU A 353 24.76 -12.28 35.32
N THR A 354 23.97 -13.29 35.04
CA THR A 354 22.63 -13.14 34.48
C THR A 354 21.56 -13.27 35.57
N HIS A 355 20.61 -12.34 35.62
CA HIS A 355 19.54 -12.38 36.61
C HIS A 355 18.57 -13.53 36.41
N ALA A 356 17.96 -14.05 37.50
CA ALA A 356 17.05 -15.20 37.45
C ALA A 356 15.84 -15.06 36.50
N LYS A 357 15.42 -13.83 36.19
CA LYS A 357 14.33 -13.54 35.26
C LYS A 357 14.82 -13.06 33.88
N SER A 358 16.10 -13.15 33.58
CA SER A 358 16.61 -12.89 32.24
C SER A 358 16.36 -14.09 31.31
N ALA A 359 16.15 -13.79 30.03
CA ALA A 359 15.96 -14.80 28.98
C ALA A 359 16.99 -14.60 27.87
N ILE A 360 17.70 -15.66 27.51
CA ILE A 360 18.75 -15.66 26.47
C ILE A 360 18.44 -16.76 25.47
N GLU A 361 18.37 -16.40 24.21
CA GLU A 361 18.18 -17.30 23.08
C GLU A 361 19.34 -17.13 22.09
N SER A 362 20.07 -18.21 21.79
CA SER A 362 21.25 -18.14 20.94
C SER A 362 21.51 -19.43 20.16
N VAL A 363 22.48 -19.37 19.24
CA VAL A 363 23.06 -20.60 18.70
C VAL A 363 24.12 -21.11 19.70
N ASP A 364 25.07 -20.27 20.06
CA ASP A 364 26.11 -20.58 21.03
C ASP A 364 26.16 -19.53 22.13
N ALA A 365 26.47 -19.96 23.36
CA ALA A 365 26.61 -19.07 24.50
C ALA A 365 27.82 -19.44 25.36
N ASP A 366 28.51 -18.41 25.90
CA ASP A 366 29.56 -18.51 26.90
C ASP A 366 29.25 -17.55 28.06
N ILE A 367 28.92 -18.06 29.22
CA ILE A 367 28.40 -17.26 30.34
C ILE A 367 29.17 -17.59 31.63
N ALA A 368 29.71 -16.56 32.28
CA ALA A 368 30.42 -16.76 33.56
C ALA A 368 29.49 -17.27 34.64
N THR A 369 28.41 -16.54 34.99
CA THR A 369 27.46 -17.00 36.03
C THR A 369 26.02 -16.88 35.50
N HIS A 370 25.30 -18.01 35.47
CA HIS A 370 23.95 -18.06 34.95
C HIS A 370 22.90 -18.42 36.00
N LEU A 371 21.89 -17.55 36.12
CA LEU A 371 20.73 -17.77 37.01
C LEU A 371 19.40 -17.77 36.23
N GLY A 372 19.36 -17.25 35.01
CA GLY A 372 18.16 -17.05 34.20
C GLY A 372 17.76 -18.27 33.38
N THR A 373 17.14 -18.01 32.25
CA THR A 373 16.79 -19.01 31.24
C THR A 373 17.67 -18.86 30.02
N LEU A 374 18.38 -19.92 29.64
CA LEU A 374 19.23 -19.98 28.43
C LEU A 374 18.73 -21.07 27.50
N THR A 375 18.49 -20.73 26.26
CA THR A 375 18.16 -21.67 25.21
C THR A 375 19.12 -21.51 24.04
N CYS A 376 19.91 -22.54 23.76
CA CYS A 376 20.84 -22.58 22.64
C CYS A 376 20.49 -23.72 21.68
N SER A 377 20.65 -23.47 20.39
CA SER A 377 20.53 -24.54 19.38
C SER A 377 21.85 -25.34 19.19
N GLY A 378 22.98 -24.76 19.55
CA GLY A 378 24.33 -25.33 19.46
C GLY A 378 24.92 -25.66 20.84
N GLU A 379 25.98 -24.96 21.23
CA GLU A 379 26.75 -25.20 22.46
C GLU A 379 26.52 -24.11 23.53
N ALA A 380 26.26 -24.52 24.77
CA ALA A 380 26.23 -23.64 25.92
C ALA A 380 27.42 -23.96 26.85
N LYS A 381 28.29 -22.97 27.08
CA LYS A 381 29.39 -23.00 28.05
C LYS A 381 29.04 -22.11 29.24
N ILE A 382 29.09 -22.67 30.44
CA ILE A 382 28.74 -21.95 31.66
C ILE A 382 29.79 -22.26 32.73
N ASP A 383 30.46 -21.21 33.21
CA ASP A 383 31.42 -21.44 34.29
C ASP A 383 30.69 -21.79 35.59
N ARG A 384 29.61 -21.04 35.94
CA ARG A 384 28.83 -21.32 37.15
C ARG A 384 27.32 -21.21 36.90
N LEU A 385 26.60 -22.32 37.11
CA LEU A 385 25.14 -22.35 37.09
C LEU A 385 24.59 -22.28 38.52
N GLU A 386 23.75 -21.31 38.82
CA GLU A 386 23.11 -21.14 40.13
C GLU A 386 21.59 -21.07 40.02
N GLY A 387 20.92 -22.22 40.10
CA GLY A 387 19.45 -22.27 40.07
C GLY A 387 18.78 -21.96 38.75
N GLY A 388 19.52 -21.60 37.69
CA GLY A 388 19.00 -21.27 36.38
C GLY A 388 18.54 -22.47 35.55
N SER A 389 18.01 -22.21 34.36
CA SER A 389 17.61 -23.21 33.39
C SER A 389 18.43 -23.09 32.10
N VAL A 390 19.01 -24.17 31.64
CA VAL A 390 19.83 -24.27 30.43
C VAL A 390 19.31 -25.37 29.54
N SER A 391 19.08 -25.03 28.27
CA SER A 391 18.71 -25.99 27.22
C SER A 391 19.59 -25.75 25.99
N ALA A 392 20.39 -26.76 25.59
CA ALA A 392 21.25 -26.68 24.42
C ALA A 392 21.50 -28.07 23.81
N ARG A 393 22.04 -28.12 22.59
CA ARG A 393 22.47 -29.39 22.01
C ARG A 393 23.62 -29.99 22.81
N VAL A 394 24.63 -29.21 23.12
CA VAL A 394 25.76 -29.57 23.99
C VAL A 394 25.85 -28.59 25.15
N VAL A 395 25.85 -29.09 26.36
CA VAL A 395 25.95 -28.24 27.58
C VAL A 395 27.23 -28.59 28.34
N ASN A 396 28.09 -27.59 28.53
CA ASN A 396 29.32 -27.65 29.32
C ASN A 396 29.17 -26.73 30.55
N VAL A 397 29.19 -27.31 31.74
CA VAL A 397 29.09 -26.55 32.99
C VAL A 397 30.29 -26.88 33.88
N ASN A 398 31.06 -25.84 34.29
CA ASN A 398 32.16 -26.09 35.21
C ASN A 398 31.63 -26.36 36.63
N VAL A 399 30.78 -25.51 37.18
CA VAL A 399 30.17 -25.72 38.50
C VAL A 399 28.65 -25.58 38.44
N ALA A 400 27.91 -26.64 38.78
CA ALA A 400 26.45 -26.60 38.83
C ALA A 400 25.95 -26.66 40.29
N VAL A 401 25.13 -25.64 40.68
CA VAL A 401 24.53 -25.52 41.99
C VAL A 401 23.04 -25.26 41.86
N GLY A 402 22.25 -26.29 41.89
CA GLY A 402 20.81 -26.20 41.60
C GLY A 402 20.51 -25.95 40.11
N GLY A 403 19.21 -25.86 39.80
CA GLY A 403 18.76 -25.56 38.45
C GLY A 403 18.48 -26.75 37.57
N SER A 404 18.20 -26.47 36.29
CA SER A 404 17.76 -27.43 35.29
C SER A 404 18.70 -27.40 34.08
N ILE A 405 19.21 -28.52 33.65
CA ILE A 405 20.10 -28.70 32.50
C ILE A 405 19.46 -29.68 31.54
N THR A 406 19.24 -29.31 30.32
CA THR A 406 18.68 -30.16 29.27
C THR A 406 19.57 -30.10 28.03
N GLY A 407 19.93 -31.27 27.49
CA GLY A 407 20.76 -31.34 26.28
C GLY A 407 20.79 -32.73 25.62
N GLU A 408 21.44 -32.80 24.47
CA GLU A 408 21.79 -34.13 23.93
C GLU A 408 22.96 -34.70 24.67
N GLU A 409 24.00 -33.89 24.89
CA GLU A 409 25.20 -34.23 25.63
C GLU A 409 25.43 -33.19 26.73
N VAL A 410 25.64 -33.64 27.94
CA VAL A 410 25.84 -32.78 29.12
C VAL A 410 27.15 -33.17 29.81
N TYR A 411 28.04 -32.18 29.96
CA TYR A 411 29.33 -32.28 30.61
C TYR A 411 29.38 -31.38 31.83
N ILE A 412 29.61 -31.90 33.01
CA ILE A 412 29.68 -31.14 34.26
C ILE A 412 30.96 -31.52 34.99
N ASN A 413 31.80 -30.49 35.27
CA ASN A 413 33.01 -30.74 36.01
C ASN A 413 32.71 -30.95 37.50
N GLU A 414 31.96 -30.08 38.15
CA GLU A 414 31.57 -30.19 39.55
C GLU A 414 30.05 -30.09 39.70
N LEU A 415 29.39 -31.17 40.18
CA LEU A 415 27.95 -31.20 40.43
C LEU A 415 27.69 -31.08 41.92
N ASN A 416 27.07 -29.99 42.35
CA ASN A 416 26.55 -29.76 43.69
C ASN A 416 25.09 -30.20 43.80
N SER A 417 24.39 -29.77 44.88
CA SER A 417 23.05 -30.27 45.22
C SER A 417 21.92 -29.63 44.38
N ASN A 418 20.78 -30.36 44.30
CA ASN A 418 19.50 -29.89 43.77
C ASN A 418 19.48 -29.58 42.28
N CYS A 419 20.28 -30.27 41.47
CA CYS A 419 20.28 -30.13 40.03
C CYS A 419 19.36 -31.18 39.37
N THR A 420 18.61 -30.80 38.37
CA THR A 420 17.88 -31.69 37.47
C THR A 420 18.56 -31.70 36.10
N ILE A 421 19.08 -32.86 35.70
CA ILE A 421 19.82 -33.03 34.45
C ILE A 421 19.05 -33.99 33.56
N THR A 422 18.73 -33.55 32.35
CA THR A 422 18.06 -34.41 31.35
C THR A 422 18.92 -34.44 30.09
N ALA A 423 19.36 -35.58 29.66
CA ALA A 423 20.16 -35.71 28.46
C ALA A 423 19.60 -36.79 27.51
N ALA A 424 19.77 -36.59 26.21
CA ALA A 424 19.35 -37.58 25.23
C ALA A 424 20.37 -38.71 25.01
N LYS A 425 21.66 -38.38 25.07
CA LYS A 425 22.75 -39.28 24.65
C LYS A 425 23.75 -39.58 25.76
N LEU A 426 24.23 -38.51 26.44
CA LEU A 426 25.36 -38.64 27.34
C LEU A 426 25.31 -37.62 28.49
N VAL A 427 25.63 -38.06 29.68
CA VAL A 427 25.95 -37.22 30.84
C VAL A 427 27.31 -37.62 31.38
N VAL A 428 28.24 -36.66 31.45
CA VAL A 428 29.56 -36.84 32.06
C VAL A 428 29.68 -35.91 33.28
N ILE A 429 29.96 -36.47 34.44
CA ILE A 429 30.18 -35.71 35.67
C ILE A 429 31.54 -36.12 36.25
N ASN A 430 32.46 -35.15 36.34
CA ASN A 430 33.80 -35.44 36.85
C ASN A 430 33.83 -35.54 38.40
N GLN A 431 33.11 -34.62 39.07
CA GLN A 431 33.06 -34.59 40.51
C GLN A 431 31.62 -34.42 40.99
N LEU A 432 31.11 -35.36 41.80
CA LEU A 432 29.82 -35.27 42.46
C LEU A 432 30.03 -34.94 43.94
N ARG A 433 29.67 -33.69 44.34
CA ARG A 433 29.84 -33.20 45.71
C ARG A 433 28.53 -33.00 46.47
N GLY A 434 27.41 -32.89 45.76
CA GLY A 434 26.11 -32.59 46.34
C GLY A 434 25.18 -33.78 46.44
N ARG A 435 23.96 -33.53 46.98
CA ARG A 435 22.86 -34.51 47.14
C ARG A 435 21.63 -34.04 46.41
N ASP A 436 20.63 -34.91 46.31
CA ASP A 436 19.31 -34.60 45.77
C ASP A 436 19.35 -34.19 44.27
N ASN A 437 20.28 -34.76 43.53
CA ASN A 437 20.39 -34.56 42.09
C ASN A 437 19.53 -35.61 41.35
N ARG A 438 18.83 -35.17 40.31
CA ARG A 438 18.03 -36.02 39.43
C ARG A 438 18.66 -36.05 38.03
N ILE A 439 19.06 -37.24 37.59
CA ILE A 439 19.65 -37.44 36.26
C ILE A 439 18.73 -38.34 35.45
N ILE A 440 18.33 -37.89 34.28
CA ILE A 440 17.42 -38.55 33.37
C ILE A 440 18.10 -38.66 32.01
N ILE A 441 18.13 -39.89 31.46
CA ILE A 441 18.51 -40.07 30.06
C ILE A 441 17.23 -40.36 29.28
N ASP A 442 16.84 -39.38 28.43
CA ASP A 442 15.59 -39.44 27.68
C ASP A 442 15.76 -38.75 26.33
N ILE A 443 15.85 -39.54 25.29
CA ILE A 443 16.03 -39.09 23.92
C ILE A 443 14.87 -38.20 23.45
N MET A 444 13.68 -38.37 24.04
CA MET A 444 12.47 -37.58 23.65
C MET A 444 12.53 -36.11 24.07
N GLN A 445 13.47 -35.74 24.96
CA GLN A 445 13.62 -34.39 25.50
C GLN A 445 14.54 -33.50 24.64
N THR A 446 15.00 -33.97 23.49
CA THR A 446 15.82 -33.14 22.63
C THR A 446 14.98 -32.08 21.89
N PRO A 447 15.49 -30.84 21.68
CA PRO A 447 14.82 -29.84 20.88
C PRO A 447 14.47 -30.31 19.46
N GLU A 448 15.34 -31.14 18.88
CA GLU A 448 15.13 -31.74 17.56
C GLU A 448 13.95 -32.71 17.55
N TYR A 449 13.87 -33.60 18.57
CA TYR A 449 12.74 -34.49 18.71
C TYR A 449 11.43 -33.75 18.93
N ALA A 450 11.42 -32.74 19.82
CA ALA A 450 10.24 -31.89 20.06
C ALA A 450 9.78 -31.17 18.81
N LYS A 451 10.72 -30.65 18.02
CA LYS A 451 10.44 -29.97 16.73
C LYS A 451 9.84 -30.97 15.74
N ASN A 452 10.45 -32.14 15.58
CA ASN A 452 9.98 -33.14 14.64
C ASN A 452 8.61 -33.68 15.06
N LEU A 453 8.40 -33.93 16.36
CA LEU A 453 7.11 -34.35 16.91
C LEU A 453 6.01 -33.33 16.59
N LYS A 454 6.29 -32.03 16.75
CA LYS A 454 5.35 -30.98 16.41
C LYS A 454 5.03 -30.96 14.91
N VAL A 455 6.05 -31.01 14.05
CA VAL A 455 5.89 -31.01 12.58
C VAL A 455 5.00 -32.19 12.15
N TYR A 456 5.29 -33.39 12.60
CA TYR A 456 4.50 -34.58 12.22
C TYR A 456 3.09 -34.56 12.84
N THR A 457 2.93 -33.98 14.03
CA THR A 457 1.62 -33.81 14.65
C THR A 457 0.74 -32.83 13.87
N ASP A 458 1.30 -31.69 13.45
CA ASP A 458 0.60 -30.69 12.63
C ASP A 458 0.28 -31.23 11.22
N GLU A 459 1.22 -32.00 10.62
CA GLU A 459 1.01 -32.66 9.33
C GLU A 459 -0.12 -33.69 9.44
N LYS A 460 -0.12 -34.54 10.47
CA LYS A 460 -1.21 -35.53 10.75
C LYS A 460 -2.57 -34.82 10.83
N GLN A 461 -2.64 -33.70 11.57
CA GLN A 461 -3.90 -32.97 11.74
C GLN A 461 -4.39 -32.40 10.42
N THR A 462 -3.48 -31.85 9.60
CA THR A 462 -3.80 -31.27 8.28
C THR A 462 -4.29 -32.33 7.31
N LEU A 463 -3.52 -33.43 7.17
CA LEU A 463 -3.89 -34.58 6.35
C LEU A 463 -5.22 -35.21 6.79
N GLY A 464 -5.46 -35.32 8.09
CA GLY A 464 -6.73 -35.81 8.63
C GLY A 464 -7.94 -34.98 8.21
N ARG A 465 -7.83 -33.63 8.23
CA ARG A 465 -8.88 -32.72 7.76
C ARG A 465 -9.11 -32.86 6.25
N GLU A 466 -8.04 -32.96 5.48
CA GLU A 466 -8.12 -33.12 4.02
C GLU A 466 -8.76 -34.44 3.63
N LEU A 467 -8.35 -35.56 4.27
CA LEU A 467 -8.93 -36.90 4.06
C LEU A 467 -10.43 -36.91 4.39
N HIS A 468 -10.84 -36.20 5.43
CA HIS A 468 -12.26 -36.11 5.77
C HIS A 468 -13.05 -35.39 4.67
N LYS A 469 -12.52 -34.26 4.13
CA LYS A 469 -13.15 -33.53 3.01
C LYS A 469 -13.19 -34.36 1.73
N LEU A 470 -12.09 -35.01 1.38
CA LEU A 470 -12.02 -35.88 0.20
C LEU A 470 -12.99 -37.08 0.30
N LYS A 471 -13.10 -37.68 1.48
CA LYS A 471 -14.03 -38.80 1.74
C LYS A 471 -15.49 -38.37 1.57
N ALA A 472 -15.87 -37.18 2.09
CA ALA A 472 -17.22 -36.66 1.93
C ALA A 472 -17.53 -36.40 0.44
N ASN A 473 -16.59 -35.76 -0.29
CA ASN A 473 -16.75 -35.49 -1.73
C ASN A 473 -16.87 -36.80 -2.55
N LEU A 474 -16.08 -37.83 -2.21
CA LEU A 474 -16.19 -39.17 -2.84
C LEU A 474 -17.55 -39.80 -2.60
N GLN A 475 -18.11 -39.70 -1.39
CA GLN A 475 -19.43 -40.23 -1.06
C GLN A 475 -20.54 -39.55 -1.86
N ASP A 476 -20.49 -38.20 -1.95
CA ASP A 476 -21.43 -37.42 -2.73
C ASP A 476 -21.39 -37.78 -4.21
N LYS A 477 -20.19 -37.83 -4.81
CA LYS A 477 -20.03 -38.17 -6.21
C LYS A 477 -20.44 -39.64 -6.48
N LEU A 478 -20.13 -40.54 -5.60
CA LEU A 478 -20.55 -41.94 -5.73
C LEU A 478 -22.09 -42.07 -5.68
N SER A 479 -22.76 -41.30 -4.81
CA SER A 479 -24.21 -41.26 -4.76
C SER A 479 -24.80 -40.75 -6.08
N LEU A 480 -24.22 -39.67 -6.66
CA LEU A 480 -24.63 -39.14 -7.95
C LEU A 480 -24.39 -40.13 -9.11
N ILE A 481 -23.26 -40.85 -9.12
CA ILE A 481 -22.98 -41.88 -10.10
C ILE A 481 -24.02 -42.98 -10.02
N ASN A 482 -24.29 -43.49 -8.82
CA ASN A 482 -25.25 -44.59 -8.60
C ASN A 482 -26.67 -44.17 -9.03
N SER A 483 -27.12 -42.95 -8.69
CA SER A 483 -28.44 -42.47 -9.08
C SER A 483 -28.61 -42.28 -10.60
N ASN A 484 -27.53 -42.00 -11.32
CA ASN A 484 -27.55 -41.81 -12.76
C ASN A 484 -27.27 -43.08 -13.58
N THR A 485 -26.76 -44.14 -12.96
CA THR A 485 -26.30 -45.38 -13.66
C THR A 485 -27.40 -46.00 -14.53
N SER A 486 -28.62 -46.18 -14.01
CA SER A 486 -29.75 -46.76 -14.75
C SER A 486 -30.18 -45.88 -15.94
N SER A 487 -30.24 -44.58 -15.75
CA SER A 487 -30.61 -43.59 -16.79
C SER A 487 -29.57 -43.56 -17.91
N VAL A 488 -28.28 -43.61 -17.57
CA VAL A 488 -27.18 -43.59 -18.53
C VAL A 488 -27.08 -44.95 -19.27
N GLY A 489 -27.40 -46.05 -18.61
CA GLY A 489 -27.52 -47.37 -19.27
C GLY A 489 -28.55 -47.35 -20.40
N TYR A 490 -29.72 -46.73 -20.14
CA TYR A 490 -30.73 -46.52 -21.19
C TYR A 490 -30.24 -45.59 -22.29
N VAL A 491 -29.58 -44.48 -21.96
CA VAL A 491 -29.01 -43.54 -22.91
C VAL A 491 -27.97 -44.21 -23.83
N LYS A 492 -27.06 -45.00 -23.27
CA LYS A 492 -26.06 -45.74 -24.03
C LYS A 492 -26.72 -46.68 -25.06
N LYS A 493 -27.66 -47.50 -24.57
CA LYS A 493 -28.40 -48.44 -25.42
C LYS A 493 -29.14 -47.71 -26.55
N ARG A 494 -29.75 -46.56 -26.25
CA ARG A 494 -30.47 -45.74 -27.25
C ARG A 494 -29.53 -45.14 -28.29
N ILE A 495 -28.34 -44.71 -27.89
CA ILE A 495 -27.31 -44.18 -28.79
C ILE A 495 -26.81 -45.31 -29.72
N GLU A 496 -26.60 -46.52 -29.20
CA GLU A 496 -26.20 -47.71 -29.96
C GLU A 496 -27.26 -48.12 -30.98
N GLU A 497 -28.55 -48.11 -30.60
CA GLU A 497 -29.68 -48.38 -31.53
C GLU A 497 -29.76 -47.37 -32.66
N LEU A 498 -29.60 -46.06 -32.36
CA LEU A 498 -29.61 -45.00 -33.36
C LEU A 498 -28.41 -45.12 -34.32
N SER A 499 -27.24 -45.42 -33.75
CA SER A 499 -26.02 -45.66 -34.55
C SER A 499 -26.15 -46.84 -35.51
N ALA A 500 -26.79 -47.97 -35.05
CA ALA A 500 -27.02 -49.14 -35.87
C ALA A 500 -28.00 -48.89 -37.01
N THR A 501 -28.87 -47.87 -36.89
CA THR A 501 -29.82 -47.43 -37.96
C THR A 501 -29.28 -46.30 -38.84
N GLY A 502 -28.01 -45.88 -38.66
CA GLY A 502 -27.39 -44.79 -39.40
C GLY A 502 -27.93 -43.40 -39.04
N THR A 503 -28.65 -43.25 -37.94
CA THR A 503 -29.24 -41.99 -37.47
C THR A 503 -28.34 -41.32 -36.44
N GLU A 504 -28.05 -40.03 -36.60
CA GLU A 504 -27.26 -39.29 -35.60
C GLU A 504 -28.01 -39.19 -34.28
N ALA A 505 -27.30 -39.46 -33.19
CA ALA A 505 -27.86 -39.36 -31.86
C ALA A 505 -28.11 -37.89 -31.46
N PRO A 506 -29.28 -37.55 -30.90
CA PRO A 506 -29.57 -36.19 -30.42
C PRO A 506 -28.50 -35.66 -29.47
N ALA A 507 -28.14 -34.38 -29.60
CA ALA A 507 -27.12 -33.72 -28.78
C ALA A 507 -27.42 -33.84 -27.27
N SER A 508 -28.69 -33.87 -26.88
CA SER A 508 -29.13 -34.05 -25.50
C SER A 508 -28.71 -35.40 -24.88
N LEU A 509 -28.73 -36.49 -25.66
CA LEU A 509 -28.28 -37.81 -25.22
C LEU A 509 -26.75 -37.89 -25.12
N LEU A 510 -26.05 -37.29 -26.12
CA LEU A 510 -24.59 -37.22 -26.12
C LEU A 510 -24.06 -36.39 -24.94
N ASN A 511 -24.68 -35.24 -24.63
CA ASN A 511 -24.32 -34.41 -23.50
C ASN A 511 -24.52 -35.15 -22.17
N LYS A 512 -25.64 -35.85 -21.99
CA LYS A 512 -25.91 -36.63 -20.81
C LYS A 512 -24.88 -37.75 -20.56
N LEU A 513 -24.43 -38.40 -21.67
CA LEU A 513 -23.36 -39.38 -21.57
C LEU A 513 -22.02 -38.74 -21.20
N LYS A 514 -21.70 -37.59 -21.80
CA LYS A 514 -20.48 -36.85 -21.54
C LYS A 514 -20.42 -36.36 -20.08
N ASP A 515 -21.52 -35.81 -19.57
CA ASP A 515 -21.63 -35.34 -18.18
C ASP A 515 -21.38 -36.49 -17.18
N TYR A 516 -21.97 -37.67 -17.48
CA TYR A 516 -21.72 -38.85 -16.63
C TYR A 516 -20.25 -39.32 -16.71
N GLN A 517 -19.65 -39.31 -17.89
CA GLN A 517 -18.23 -39.65 -18.06
C GLN A 517 -17.32 -38.68 -17.29
N SER A 518 -17.64 -37.38 -17.35
CA SER A 518 -16.94 -36.36 -16.57
C SER A 518 -17.06 -36.61 -15.07
N LEU A 519 -18.27 -36.93 -14.59
CA LEU A 519 -18.51 -37.25 -13.17
C LEU A 519 -17.70 -38.46 -12.72
N VAL A 520 -17.63 -39.53 -13.52
CA VAL A 520 -16.82 -40.73 -13.24
C VAL A 520 -15.33 -40.40 -13.25
N TYR A 521 -14.88 -39.60 -14.21
CA TYR A 521 -13.50 -39.15 -14.29
C TYR A 521 -13.10 -38.33 -13.05
N GLU A 522 -13.93 -37.40 -12.62
CA GLU A 522 -13.72 -36.61 -11.42
C GLU A 522 -13.66 -37.48 -10.16
N TYR A 523 -14.60 -38.44 -10.03
CA TYR A 523 -14.57 -39.41 -8.94
C TYR A 523 -13.25 -40.16 -8.88
N ASN A 524 -12.78 -40.70 -10.03
CA ASN A 524 -11.53 -41.46 -10.07
C ASN A 524 -10.31 -40.58 -9.74
N THR A 525 -10.33 -39.30 -10.17
CA THR A 525 -9.26 -38.34 -9.85
C THR A 525 -9.20 -38.09 -8.35
N ILE A 526 -10.34 -37.84 -7.71
CA ILE A 526 -10.43 -37.62 -6.27
C ILE A 526 -10.05 -38.89 -5.52
N ALA A 527 -10.47 -40.05 -6.00
CA ALA A 527 -10.13 -41.34 -5.38
C ALA A 527 -8.63 -41.63 -5.41
N LYS A 528 -7.96 -41.27 -6.53
CA LYS A 528 -6.50 -41.35 -6.62
C LYS A 528 -5.84 -40.42 -5.60
N HIS A 529 -6.28 -39.18 -5.54
CA HIS A 529 -5.75 -38.20 -4.57
C HIS A 529 -5.98 -38.65 -3.11
N TYR A 530 -7.17 -39.15 -2.80
CA TYR A 530 -7.47 -39.72 -1.48
C TYR A 530 -6.51 -40.82 -1.09
N ARG A 531 -6.18 -41.74 -2.02
CA ARG A 531 -5.24 -42.81 -1.75
C ARG A 531 -3.84 -42.31 -1.43
N THR A 532 -3.33 -41.39 -2.24
CA THR A 532 -2.01 -40.78 -2.02
C THR A 532 -1.93 -40.06 -0.67
N GLN A 533 -2.94 -39.25 -0.33
CA GLN A 533 -2.99 -38.59 0.97
C GLN A 533 -3.16 -39.56 2.14
N LYS A 534 -3.88 -40.67 1.91
CA LYS A 534 -4.06 -41.69 2.92
C LYS A 534 -2.75 -42.44 3.20
N GLU A 535 -2.00 -42.81 2.17
CA GLU A 535 -0.67 -43.41 2.29
C GLU A 535 0.26 -42.51 3.12
N ARG A 536 0.30 -41.21 2.78
CA ARG A 536 1.11 -40.23 3.53
C ARG A 536 0.65 -40.09 4.98
N TYR A 537 -0.65 -40.05 5.24
CA TYR A 537 -1.21 -40.02 6.59
C TYR A 537 -0.80 -41.26 7.43
N ASP A 538 -0.82 -42.44 6.81
CA ASP A 538 -0.45 -43.71 7.49
C ASP A 538 1.07 -43.74 7.76
N GLU A 539 1.91 -43.22 6.86
CA GLU A 539 3.34 -43.04 7.11
C GLU A 539 3.60 -42.10 8.30
N VAL A 540 2.93 -40.93 8.34
CA VAL A 540 3.07 -39.99 9.45
C VAL A 540 2.62 -40.62 10.78
N ILE A 541 1.55 -41.42 10.78
CA ILE A 541 1.13 -42.18 11.98
C ILE A 541 2.21 -43.17 12.41
N ALA A 542 2.81 -43.88 11.46
CA ALA A 542 3.89 -44.84 11.77
C ALA A 542 5.13 -44.15 12.37
N ILE A 543 5.45 -42.95 11.93
CA ILE A 543 6.54 -42.13 12.49
C ILE A 543 6.21 -41.67 13.92
N LEU A 544 4.94 -41.37 14.20
CA LEU A 544 4.49 -40.88 15.51
C LEU A 544 4.24 -42.00 16.54
N GLN A 545 4.21 -43.24 16.13
CA GLN A 545 4.14 -44.45 17.00
C GLN A 545 5.53 -44.93 17.39
#